data_108c43c9b96d1b54d737ce15ae540084
#
_entry.id   108c43c9b96d1b54d737ce15ae540084
#
_cell.length_a   1.000
_cell.length_b   1.000
_cell.length_c   1.000
_cell.angle_alpha   90.00
_cell.angle_beta   90.00
_cell.angle_gamma   90.00
#
_symmetry.space_group_name_H-M   'P 1'
#
loop_
_entity.id
_entity.type
_entity.pdbx_description
1 polymer ?
#
loop_
_entity_poly.entity_id
_entity_poly.type
_entity_poly.pdbx_seq_one_letter_code
_entity_poly.pdbx_strand_id
1 'polypeptide(L)'
;SFKHSFWGSLTAYLVGKIVFAVVSILILFAVVGFLSARNLAREKSKIFKVAANWTTAAVFSIIGILLLGLTLELLQFKSELPIVVSLIDHSTSMLNDEDPKALQQNIANYKQALNEKFKDGYRLDTYYFGSDLQTQSKGFLDQKTNMEMAFEALSTKYFNQNLGAVVLISDGNYNVGAHPSYQAEHLPLTPIYSLAVGDTTLKKDQLIKHIAYNDLTFLNNEFPLEIDIESLPLKYASISLSTAVLKSVTSAAT
;
A
#
# COMPACT_ATOMS: atom_id res chain seq x y z
N SER A 1 12.63 -9.76 -15.29
CA SER A 1 13.84 -10.56 -15.01
C SER A 1 14.18 -10.63 -13.51
N PHE A 2 13.86 -9.61 -12.72
CA PHE A 2 14.16 -9.57 -11.28
C PHE A 2 13.36 -10.61 -10.45
N LYS A 3 12.09 -10.85 -10.78
CA LYS A 3 11.25 -11.87 -10.11
C LYS A 3 11.82 -13.30 -10.28
N HIS A 4 12.29 -13.65 -11.45
CA HIS A 4 12.87 -15.00 -11.69
C HIS A 4 14.15 -15.24 -10.88
N SER A 5 14.96 -14.23 -10.67
CA SER A 5 16.20 -14.34 -9.87
C SER A 5 15.90 -14.48 -8.37
N PHE A 6 14.93 -13.73 -7.85
CA PHE A 6 14.57 -13.78 -6.44
C PHE A 6 13.93 -15.13 -6.04
N TRP A 7 13.01 -15.64 -6.86
CA TRP A 7 12.40 -16.96 -6.61
C TRP A 7 13.40 -18.10 -6.76
N GLY A 8 14.33 -17.98 -7.70
CA GLY A 8 15.40 -18.97 -7.87
C GLY A 8 16.33 -19.04 -6.66
N SER A 9 16.67 -17.91 -6.04
CA SER A 9 17.52 -17.88 -4.85
C SER A 9 16.78 -18.38 -3.59
N LEU A 10 15.50 -18.07 -3.45
CA LEU A 10 14.68 -18.51 -2.32
C LEU A 10 14.44 -20.02 -2.36
N THR A 11 14.11 -20.57 -3.54
CA THR A 11 13.94 -22.02 -3.71
C THR A 11 15.25 -22.76 -3.50
N ALA A 12 16.38 -22.25 -3.98
CA ALA A 12 17.70 -22.83 -3.75
C ALA A 12 18.07 -22.84 -2.26
N TYR A 13 17.75 -21.76 -1.54
CA TYR A 13 17.97 -21.68 -0.08
C TYR A 13 17.13 -22.68 0.69
N LEU A 14 15.85 -22.82 0.36
CA LEU A 14 14.93 -23.79 0.99
C LEU A 14 15.34 -25.22 0.69
N VAL A 15 15.66 -25.54 -0.56
CA VAL A 15 16.19 -26.86 -0.97
C VAL A 15 17.48 -27.16 -0.23
N GLY A 16 18.37 -26.19 -0.09
CA GLY A 16 19.61 -26.33 0.67
C GLY A 16 19.35 -26.68 2.16
N LYS A 17 18.41 -26.04 2.81
CA LYS A 17 18.01 -26.36 4.20
C LYS A 17 17.42 -27.76 4.34
N ILE A 18 16.58 -28.17 3.40
CA ILE A 18 15.99 -29.51 3.39
C ILE A 18 17.09 -30.58 3.23
N VAL A 19 17.97 -30.39 2.25
CA VAL A 19 19.11 -31.28 2.01
C VAL A 19 20.01 -31.35 3.28
N PHE A 20 20.29 -30.21 3.89
CA PHE A 20 21.08 -30.16 5.12
C PHE A 20 20.42 -30.90 6.27
N ALA A 21 19.10 -30.74 6.46
CA ALA A 21 18.33 -31.45 7.48
C ALA A 21 18.35 -32.97 7.25
N VAL A 22 18.12 -33.40 6.01
CA VAL A 22 18.15 -34.83 5.62
C VAL A 22 19.55 -35.42 5.84
N VAL A 23 20.59 -34.75 5.46
CA VAL A 23 21.99 -35.20 5.67
C VAL A 23 22.33 -35.26 7.15
N SER A 24 21.89 -34.27 7.93
CA SER A 24 22.10 -34.28 9.40
C SER A 24 21.40 -35.47 10.09
N ILE A 25 20.19 -35.80 9.66
CA ILE A 25 19.43 -36.95 10.15
C ILE A 25 20.15 -38.24 9.77
N LEU A 26 20.64 -38.37 8.55
CA LEU A 26 21.38 -39.55 8.12
C LEU A 26 22.68 -39.76 8.91
N ILE A 27 23.42 -38.68 9.17
CA ILE A 27 24.65 -38.72 10.00
C ILE A 27 24.30 -39.14 11.41
N LEU A 28 23.23 -38.57 12.01
CA LEU A 28 22.78 -38.97 13.37
C LEU A 28 22.42 -40.47 13.41
N PHE A 29 21.71 -40.95 12.38
CA PHE A 29 21.39 -42.36 12.23
C PHE A 29 22.64 -43.26 12.20
N ALA A 30 23.62 -42.88 11.39
CA ALA A 30 24.88 -43.60 11.29
C ALA A 30 25.66 -43.63 12.61
N VAL A 31 25.74 -42.47 13.31
CA VAL A 31 26.43 -42.37 14.60
C VAL A 31 25.76 -43.22 15.69
N VAL A 32 24.44 -43.12 15.79
CA VAL A 32 23.67 -43.89 16.81
C VAL A 32 23.68 -45.37 16.48
N GLY A 33 23.56 -45.76 15.21
CA GLY A 33 23.72 -47.16 14.76
C GLY A 33 25.09 -47.71 15.11
N PHE A 34 26.15 -46.95 14.87
CA PHE A 34 27.51 -47.33 15.22
C PHE A 34 27.73 -47.49 16.76
N LEU A 35 27.23 -46.51 17.56
CA LEU A 35 27.31 -46.58 19.01
C LEU A 35 26.50 -47.73 19.57
N SER A 36 25.31 -47.99 19.07
CA SER A 36 24.47 -49.13 19.43
C SER A 36 25.18 -50.44 19.12
N ALA A 37 25.72 -50.61 17.94
CA ALA A 37 26.47 -51.81 17.53
C ALA A 37 27.68 -52.05 18.45
N ARG A 38 28.41 -51.02 18.85
CA ARG A 38 29.56 -51.09 19.74
C ARG A 38 29.18 -51.47 21.16
N ASN A 39 28.08 -50.94 21.69
CA ASN A 39 27.59 -51.27 23.03
C ASN A 39 27.00 -52.71 23.09
N LEU A 40 26.25 -53.11 22.04
CA LEU A 40 25.71 -54.44 21.93
C LEU A 40 26.75 -55.53 21.67
N ALA A 41 27.95 -55.18 21.18
CA ALA A 41 29.04 -56.15 21.02
C ALA A 41 29.50 -56.77 22.35
N ARG A 42 29.26 -56.10 23.46
CA ARG A 42 29.61 -56.58 24.81
C ARG A 42 28.55 -57.51 25.43
N GLU A 43 27.33 -57.53 24.89
CA GLU A 43 26.24 -58.35 25.42
C GLU A 43 26.31 -59.80 24.93
N LYS A 44 26.07 -60.76 25.80
CA LYS A 44 26.17 -62.23 25.49
C LYS A 44 24.89 -62.79 24.83
N SER A 45 23.73 -62.16 25.05
CA SER A 45 22.45 -62.66 24.53
C SER A 45 22.17 -62.14 23.12
N LYS A 46 22.07 -63.05 22.17
CA LYS A 46 21.74 -62.71 20.76
C LYS A 46 20.35 -62.12 20.62
N ILE A 47 19.36 -62.59 21.39
CA ILE A 47 17.98 -62.12 21.33
C ILE A 47 17.87 -60.67 21.80
N PHE A 48 18.58 -60.31 22.88
CA PHE A 48 18.60 -58.98 23.42
C PHE A 48 19.23 -57.96 22.41
N LYS A 49 20.29 -58.36 21.70
CA LYS A 49 20.92 -57.54 20.66
C LYS A 49 19.95 -57.22 19.52
N VAL A 50 19.21 -58.21 19.03
CA VAL A 50 18.26 -58.06 17.96
C VAL A 50 17.10 -57.16 18.40
N ALA A 51 16.54 -57.37 19.56
CA ALA A 51 15.45 -56.54 20.09
C ALA A 51 15.88 -55.08 20.30
N ALA A 52 17.05 -54.81 20.86
CA ALA A 52 17.56 -53.48 21.05
C ALA A 52 17.82 -52.72 19.70
N ASN A 53 18.30 -53.42 18.69
CA ASN A 53 18.48 -52.83 17.36
C ASN A 53 17.13 -52.44 16.71
N TRP A 54 16.12 -53.31 16.83
CA TRP A 54 14.80 -53.04 16.28
C TRP A 54 14.10 -51.87 16.98
N THR A 55 14.21 -51.77 18.31
CA THR A 55 13.65 -50.66 19.08
C THR A 55 14.32 -49.32 18.75
N THR A 56 15.65 -49.29 18.67
CA THR A 56 16.35 -48.06 18.23
C THR A 56 16.00 -47.66 16.81
N ALA A 57 15.94 -48.58 15.86
CA ALA A 57 15.53 -48.32 14.51
C ALA A 57 14.09 -47.77 14.44
N ALA A 58 13.17 -48.34 15.22
CA ALA A 58 11.78 -47.88 15.28
C ALA A 58 11.67 -46.42 15.82
N VAL A 59 12.38 -46.12 16.92
CA VAL A 59 12.39 -44.76 17.49
C VAL A 59 12.91 -43.73 16.50
N PHE A 60 14.04 -44.02 15.82
CA PHE A 60 14.58 -43.09 14.83
C PHE A 60 13.70 -42.94 13.58
N SER A 61 13.03 -44.02 13.17
CA SER A 61 12.04 -43.94 12.07
C SER A 61 10.87 -43.03 12.43
N ILE A 62 10.35 -43.13 13.65
CA ILE A 62 9.27 -42.25 14.12
C ILE A 62 9.73 -40.79 14.18
N ILE A 63 10.92 -40.53 14.73
CA ILE A 63 11.48 -39.16 14.76
C ILE A 63 11.68 -38.63 13.33
N GLY A 64 12.21 -39.45 12.43
CA GLY A 64 12.38 -39.07 11.01
C GLY A 64 11.07 -38.74 10.34
N ILE A 65 10.01 -39.51 10.56
CA ILE A 65 8.68 -39.25 10.00
C ILE A 65 8.09 -37.94 10.58
N LEU A 66 8.23 -37.71 11.88
CA LEU A 66 7.75 -36.46 12.51
C LEU A 66 8.48 -35.23 11.97
N LEU A 67 9.79 -35.30 11.81
CA LEU A 67 10.58 -34.21 11.24
C LEU A 67 10.25 -33.97 9.76
N LEU A 68 10.03 -35.05 9.00
CA LEU A 68 9.62 -34.96 7.60
C LEU A 68 8.22 -34.34 7.48
N GLY A 69 7.27 -34.74 8.32
CA GLY A 69 5.93 -34.16 8.38
C GLY A 69 5.97 -32.67 8.65
N LEU A 70 6.74 -32.24 9.66
CA LEU A 70 6.92 -30.81 9.99
C LEU A 70 7.57 -30.03 8.83
N THR A 71 8.54 -30.64 8.13
CA THR A 71 9.21 -30.00 6.99
C THR A 71 8.27 -29.86 5.79
N LEU A 72 7.40 -30.85 5.56
CA LEU A 72 6.41 -30.80 4.46
C LEU A 72 5.32 -29.78 4.73
N GLU A 73 4.87 -29.58 5.97
CA GLU A 73 3.92 -28.53 6.32
C GLU A 73 4.47 -27.12 6.06
N LEU A 74 5.76 -26.90 6.36
CA LEU A 74 6.45 -25.63 6.07
C LEU A 74 6.62 -25.36 4.57
N LEU A 75 6.49 -26.37 3.72
CA LEU A 75 6.62 -26.27 2.27
C LEU A 75 5.27 -26.12 1.54
N GLN A 76 4.14 -26.10 2.24
CA GLN A 76 2.87 -25.74 1.63
C GLN A 76 2.87 -24.26 1.27
N PHE A 77 3.41 -23.95 0.10
CA PHE A 77 3.24 -22.63 -0.53
C PHE A 77 1.77 -22.51 -0.95
N LYS A 78 1.00 -21.81 -0.14
CA LYS A 78 -0.33 -21.38 -0.56
C LYS A 78 -0.13 -20.34 -1.66
N SER A 79 -0.34 -20.74 -2.90
CA SER A 79 -0.36 -19.81 -4.02
C SER A 79 -1.61 -18.95 -3.89
N GLU A 80 -1.45 -17.78 -3.27
CA GLU A 80 -2.54 -16.80 -3.20
C GLU A 80 -2.50 -15.94 -4.46
N LEU A 81 -3.66 -15.79 -5.09
CA LEU A 81 -3.79 -14.91 -6.23
C LEU A 81 -3.40 -13.49 -5.81
N PRO A 82 -2.57 -12.80 -6.60
CA PRO A 82 -2.25 -11.40 -6.33
C PRO A 82 -3.51 -10.54 -6.39
N ILE A 83 -3.59 -9.60 -5.45
CA ILE A 83 -4.75 -8.73 -5.30
C ILE A 83 -4.47 -7.42 -6.02
N VAL A 84 -5.39 -6.99 -6.86
CA VAL A 84 -5.40 -5.65 -7.45
C VAL A 84 -6.51 -4.86 -6.77
N VAL A 85 -6.16 -3.74 -6.16
CA VAL A 85 -7.13 -2.85 -5.50
C VAL A 85 -7.42 -1.67 -6.41
N SER A 86 -8.69 -1.42 -6.70
CA SER A 86 -9.17 -0.21 -7.33
C SER A 86 -9.70 0.73 -6.24
N LEU A 87 -9.04 1.88 -6.07
CA LEU A 87 -9.35 2.89 -5.07
C LEU A 87 -9.92 4.12 -5.77
N ILE A 88 -11.21 4.38 -5.59
CA ILE A 88 -11.96 5.38 -6.34
C ILE A 88 -12.36 6.53 -5.43
N ASP A 89 -11.97 7.73 -5.79
CA ASP A 89 -12.37 8.95 -5.11
C ASP A 89 -13.87 9.20 -5.27
N HIS A 90 -14.52 9.55 -4.18
CA HIS A 90 -15.95 9.67 -4.06
C HIS A 90 -16.37 11.07 -3.57
N SER A 91 -15.41 11.99 -3.59
CA SER A 91 -15.61 13.37 -3.18
C SER A 91 -16.39 14.17 -4.21
N THR A 92 -16.99 15.25 -3.75
CA THR A 92 -17.72 16.20 -4.58
C THR A 92 -16.81 16.92 -5.59
N SER A 93 -15.50 17.02 -5.31
CA SER A 93 -14.54 17.64 -6.23
C SER A 93 -14.45 16.93 -7.56
N MET A 94 -14.66 15.61 -7.59
CA MET A 94 -14.71 14.82 -8.83
C MET A 94 -15.78 15.29 -9.83
N LEU A 95 -16.76 16.06 -9.37
CA LEU A 95 -17.85 16.60 -10.21
C LEU A 95 -17.60 18.02 -10.69
N ASN A 96 -16.54 18.69 -10.27
CA ASN A 96 -16.37 20.13 -10.50
C ASN A 96 -16.34 20.53 -11.98
N ASP A 97 -15.92 19.64 -12.86
CA ASP A 97 -15.70 19.93 -14.27
C ASP A 97 -16.26 18.86 -15.22
N GLU A 98 -16.97 17.87 -14.69
CA GLU A 98 -17.51 16.77 -15.47
C GLU A 98 -19.03 16.59 -15.27
N ASP A 99 -19.70 16.14 -16.33
CA ASP A 99 -21.07 15.67 -16.20
C ASP A 99 -21.09 14.42 -15.28
N PRO A 100 -21.83 14.46 -14.16
CA PRO A 100 -21.91 13.34 -13.21
C PRO A 100 -22.25 11.99 -13.85
N LYS A 101 -23.07 12.02 -14.92
CA LYS A 101 -23.45 10.79 -15.63
C LYS A 101 -22.31 10.25 -16.50
N ALA A 102 -21.59 11.16 -17.17
CA ALA A 102 -20.42 10.78 -17.97
C ALA A 102 -19.32 10.20 -17.07
N LEU A 103 -19.04 10.83 -15.94
CA LEU A 103 -18.07 10.34 -14.97
C LEU A 103 -18.43 8.94 -14.44
N GLN A 104 -19.69 8.74 -14.04
CA GLN A 104 -20.15 7.42 -13.57
C GLN A 104 -20.01 6.35 -14.67
N GLN A 105 -20.33 6.70 -15.91
CA GLN A 105 -20.19 5.78 -17.05
C GLN A 105 -18.73 5.45 -17.32
N ASN A 106 -17.84 6.44 -17.26
CA ASN A 106 -16.40 6.25 -17.43
C ASN A 106 -15.82 5.33 -16.35
N ILE A 107 -16.19 5.52 -15.08
CA ILE A 107 -15.78 4.67 -13.98
C ILE A 107 -16.35 3.25 -14.15
N ALA A 108 -17.60 3.11 -14.61
CA ALA A 108 -18.20 1.80 -14.87
C ALA A 108 -17.46 1.05 -15.99
N ASN A 109 -17.19 1.72 -17.09
CA ASN A 109 -16.42 1.20 -18.23
C ASN A 109 -15.02 0.77 -17.78
N TYR A 110 -14.35 1.60 -16.97
CA TYR A 110 -13.04 1.30 -16.41
C TYR A 110 -13.08 0.05 -15.52
N LYS A 111 -14.05 -0.06 -14.62
CA LYS A 111 -14.24 -1.25 -13.77
C LYS A 111 -14.47 -2.51 -14.61
N GLN A 112 -15.28 -2.40 -15.67
CA GLN A 112 -15.51 -3.51 -16.58
C GLN A 112 -14.21 -3.92 -17.28
N ALA A 113 -13.46 -2.98 -17.83
CA ALA A 113 -12.18 -3.24 -18.49
C ALA A 113 -11.15 -3.88 -17.54
N LEU A 114 -11.08 -3.43 -16.28
CA LEU A 114 -10.25 -4.06 -15.26
C LEU A 114 -10.68 -5.50 -14.99
N ASN A 115 -11.98 -5.72 -14.80
CA ASN A 115 -12.51 -7.07 -14.56
C ASN A 115 -12.20 -8.02 -15.70
N GLU A 116 -12.38 -7.58 -16.94
CA GLU A 116 -12.07 -8.39 -18.13
C GLU A 116 -10.59 -8.72 -18.24
N LYS A 117 -9.73 -7.74 -17.97
CA LYS A 117 -8.27 -7.89 -18.09
C LYS A 117 -7.65 -8.74 -16.97
N PHE A 118 -8.18 -8.64 -15.77
CA PHE A 118 -7.63 -9.31 -14.57
C PHE A 118 -8.47 -10.50 -14.10
N LYS A 119 -9.47 -10.94 -14.88
CA LYS A 119 -10.36 -12.05 -14.56
C LYS A 119 -9.63 -13.35 -14.24
N ASP A 120 -8.55 -13.62 -14.97
CA ASP A 120 -7.78 -14.85 -14.81
C ASP A 120 -6.46 -14.55 -14.08
N GLY A 121 -6.33 -15.06 -12.86
CA GLY A 121 -5.08 -15.01 -12.11
C GLY A 121 -4.92 -13.87 -11.12
N TYR A 122 -5.96 -13.04 -10.89
CA TYR A 122 -5.95 -11.95 -9.92
C TYR A 122 -7.28 -11.88 -9.16
N ARG A 123 -7.22 -11.38 -7.92
CA ARG A 123 -8.41 -10.97 -7.16
C ARG A 123 -8.53 -9.45 -7.28
N LEU A 124 -9.69 -8.96 -7.74
CA LEU A 124 -9.95 -7.54 -7.88
C LEU A 124 -10.86 -7.06 -6.74
N ASP A 125 -10.36 -6.18 -5.89
CA ASP A 125 -11.11 -5.54 -4.82
C ASP A 125 -11.32 -4.06 -5.16
N THR A 126 -12.55 -3.55 -5.03
CA THR A 126 -12.87 -2.14 -5.30
C THR A 126 -13.32 -1.45 -4.03
N TYR A 127 -12.73 -0.27 -3.77
CA TYR A 127 -13.06 0.62 -2.67
C TYR A 127 -13.32 2.03 -3.16
N TYR A 128 -14.16 2.71 -2.43
CA TYR A 128 -14.46 4.13 -2.60
C TYR A 128 -13.96 4.86 -1.36
N PHE A 129 -13.34 6.01 -1.54
CA PHE A 129 -12.85 6.82 -0.42
C PHE A 129 -13.28 8.28 -0.56
N GLY A 130 -13.40 8.92 0.57
CA GLY A 130 -13.71 10.32 0.76
C GLY A 130 -13.39 10.63 2.21
N SER A 131 -14.40 10.76 3.06
CA SER A 131 -14.24 10.83 4.52
C SER A 131 -13.86 9.49 5.12
N ASP A 132 -14.35 8.38 4.55
CA ASP A 132 -14.13 6.99 4.98
C ASP A 132 -13.79 6.10 3.79
N LEU A 133 -13.26 4.88 4.07
CA LEU A 133 -13.09 3.82 3.08
C LEU A 133 -14.33 2.93 3.03
N GLN A 134 -14.97 2.83 1.87
CA GLN A 134 -16.23 2.11 1.67
C GLN A 134 -16.12 1.09 0.54
N THR A 135 -16.91 0.03 0.61
CA THR A 135 -17.00 -1.00 -0.44
C THR A 135 -18.09 -0.71 -1.47
N GLN A 136 -19.02 0.17 -1.14
CA GLN A 136 -20.16 0.54 -2.00
C GLN A 136 -20.10 2.03 -2.34
N SER A 137 -20.49 2.35 -3.57
CA SER A 137 -20.63 3.72 -4.02
C SER A 137 -21.89 4.35 -3.41
N LYS A 138 -21.73 5.52 -2.80
CA LYS A 138 -22.85 6.34 -2.29
C LYS A 138 -23.16 7.56 -3.18
N GLY A 139 -22.54 7.64 -4.35
CA GLY A 139 -22.55 8.85 -5.18
C GLY A 139 -21.40 9.78 -4.75
N PHE A 140 -21.08 10.79 -5.50
CA PHE A 140 -20.00 11.75 -5.21
C PHE A 140 -20.51 12.80 -4.22
N LEU A 141 -20.71 12.43 -2.95
CA LEU A 141 -21.34 13.26 -1.93
C LEU A 141 -20.39 13.69 -0.81
N ASP A 142 -19.21 13.08 -0.74
CA ASP A 142 -18.24 13.40 0.31
C ASP A 142 -17.57 14.75 0.06
N GLN A 143 -17.60 15.63 1.06
CA GLN A 143 -16.92 16.92 1.02
C GLN A 143 -15.44 16.84 1.37
N LYS A 144 -15.00 15.70 1.87
CA LYS A 144 -13.63 15.45 2.29
C LYS A 144 -13.01 14.39 1.39
N THR A 145 -11.77 14.64 1.02
CA THR A 145 -10.90 13.69 0.33
C THR A 145 -9.70 13.44 1.20
N ASN A 146 -9.71 12.31 1.90
CA ASN A 146 -8.63 11.87 2.79
C ASN A 146 -7.90 10.67 2.21
N MET A 147 -6.86 10.92 1.43
CA MET A 147 -6.03 9.88 0.83
C MET A 147 -5.15 9.16 1.86
N GLU A 148 -4.73 9.87 2.92
CA GLU A 148 -3.95 9.30 4.02
C GLU A 148 -4.70 8.14 4.66
N MET A 149 -5.91 8.38 5.12
CA MET A 149 -6.77 7.36 5.73
C MET A 149 -7.01 6.18 4.78
N ALA A 150 -7.20 6.47 3.47
CA ALA A 150 -7.44 5.42 2.49
C ALA A 150 -6.23 4.49 2.34
N PHE A 151 -5.02 5.01 2.25
CA PHE A 151 -3.79 4.21 2.17
C PHE A 151 -3.49 3.47 3.47
N GLU A 152 -3.69 4.10 4.63
CA GLU A 152 -3.52 3.46 5.93
C GLU A 152 -4.49 2.29 6.11
N ALA A 153 -5.75 2.48 5.73
CA ALA A 153 -6.76 1.42 5.77
C ALA A 153 -6.40 0.24 4.83
N LEU A 154 -5.87 0.52 3.64
CA LEU A 154 -5.38 -0.51 2.73
C LEU A 154 -4.17 -1.24 3.30
N SER A 155 -3.20 -0.52 3.85
CA SER A 155 -2.01 -1.08 4.49
C SER A 155 -2.38 -2.05 5.61
N THR A 156 -3.31 -1.65 6.47
CA THR A 156 -3.81 -2.48 7.56
C THR A 156 -4.57 -3.70 7.05
N LYS A 157 -5.47 -3.49 6.08
CA LYS A 157 -6.36 -4.55 5.55
C LYS A 157 -5.60 -5.63 4.79
N TYR A 158 -4.59 -5.24 4.03
CA TYR A 158 -3.79 -6.15 3.20
C TYR A 158 -2.45 -6.52 3.82
N PHE A 159 -2.29 -6.27 5.11
CA PHE A 159 -1.11 -6.69 5.84
C PHE A 159 -0.89 -8.21 5.66
N ASN A 160 0.32 -8.61 5.27
CA ASN A 160 0.68 -9.99 4.94
C ASN A 160 -0.14 -10.66 3.80
N GLN A 161 -0.85 -9.90 2.98
CA GLN A 161 -1.48 -10.43 1.78
C GLN A 161 -0.68 -10.07 0.53
N ASN A 162 -0.89 -10.83 -0.55
CA ASN A 162 -0.21 -10.60 -1.82
C ASN A 162 -0.87 -9.43 -2.58
N LEU A 163 -0.64 -8.19 -2.10
CA LEU A 163 -1.13 -6.97 -2.76
C LEU A 163 -0.23 -6.67 -3.96
N GLY A 164 -0.75 -6.96 -5.16
CA GLY A 164 -0.01 -6.83 -6.41
C GLY A 164 0.04 -5.42 -6.99
N ALA A 165 -1.05 -4.65 -6.84
CA ALA A 165 -1.13 -3.26 -7.29
C ALA A 165 -2.30 -2.52 -6.65
N VAL A 166 -2.17 -1.19 -6.54
CA VAL A 166 -3.28 -0.27 -6.24
C VAL A 166 -3.49 0.65 -7.44
N VAL A 167 -4.73 0.78 -7.90
CA VAL A 167 -5.10 1.74 -8.94
C VAL A 167 -5.97 2.81 -8.30
N LEU A 168 -5.41 4.01 -8.20
CA LEU A 168 -6.05 5.19 -7.65
C LEU A 168 -6.75 5.97 -8.77
N ILE A 169 -8.04 6.24 -8.62
CA ILE A 169 -8.83 7.10 -9.51
C ILE A 169 -9.25 8.31 -8.70
N SER A 170 -8.73 9.48 -9.02
CA SER A 170 -8.99 10.74 -8.30
C SER A 170 -8.67 11.94 -9.19
N ASP A 171 -9.24 13.09 -8.88
CA ASP A 171 -8.85 14.39 -9.43
C ASP A 171 -7.57 14.95 -8.79
N GLY A 172 -7.06 14.29 -7.75
CA GLY A 172 -5.85 14.69 -7.04
C GLY A 172 -6.08 15.76 -5.97
N ASN A 173 -7.30 16.27 -5.80
CA ASN A 173 -7.64 17.28 -4.81
C ASN A 173 -7.91 16.62 -3.46
N TYR A 174 -6.90 16.57 -2.59
CA TYR A 174 -7.09 16.16 -1.20
C TYR A 174 -7.17 17.41 -0.31
N ASN A 175 -8.08 17.39 0.65
CA ASN A 175 -8.31 18.51 1.57
C ASN A 175 -8.18 18.12 3.05
N VAL A 176 -7.93 16.84 3.33
CA VAL A 176 -7.71 16.31 4.68
C VAL A 176 -6.56 15.32 4.65
N GLY A 177 -5.74 15.34 5.70
CA GLY A 177 -4.62 14.44 5.90
C GLY A 177 -3.30 14.93 5.34
N ALA A 178 -2.25 14.13 5.51
CA ALA A 178 -0.91 14.41 5.01
C ALA A 178 -0.81 14.18 3.49
N HIS A 179 0.28 14.69 2.91
CA HIS A 179 0.53 14.53 1.48
C HIS A 179 0.54 13.04 1.07
N PRO A 180 -0.21 12.65 0.01
CA PRO A 180 -0.40 11.25 -0.36
C PRO A 180 0.89 10.46 -0.63
N SER A 181 1.95 11.13 -1.11
CA SER A 181 3.23 10.46 -1.37
C SER A 181 3.90 9.91 -0.12
N TYR A 182 3.73 10.56 1.04
CA TYR A 182 4.26 10.02 2.29
C TYR A 182 3.50 8.77 2.75
N GLN A 183 2.21 8.75 2.48
CA GLN A 183 1.37 7.61 2.87
C GLN A 183 1.53 6.40 1.93
N ALA A 184 1.91 6.64 0.68
CA ALA A 184 2.25 5.58 -0.26
C ALA A 184 3.43 4.71 0.23
N GLU A 185 4.32 5.27 1.07
CA GLU A 185 5.42 4.54 1.69
C GLU A 185 4.96 3.42 2.65
N HIS A 186 3.74 3.51 3.17
CA HIS A 186 3.13 2.45 4.00
C HIS A 186 2.70 1.21 3.20
N LEU A 187 2.75 1.28 1.87
CA LEU A 187 2.53 0.16 0.95
C LEU A 187 3.85 -0.23 0.24
N PRO A 188 4.88 -0.65 0.99
CA PRO A 188 6.17 -0.98 0.42
C PRO A 188 6.01 -2.13 -0.59
N LEU A 189 6.72 -2.05 -1.71
CA LEU A 189 6.72 -3.02 -2.79
C LEU A 189 5.42 -3.13 -3.61
N THR A 190 4.38 -2.34 -3.28
CA THR A 190 3.14 -2.32 -4.05
C THR A 190 3.13 -1.14 -5.02
N PRO A 191 3.12 -1.37 -6.33
CA PRO A 191 3.01 -0.29 -7.31
C PRO A 191 1.64 0.38 -7.21
N ILE A 192 1.65 1.73 -7.20
CA ILE A 192 0.46 2.55 -7.23
C ILE A 192 0.37 3.21 -8.60
N TYR A 193 -0.72 2.94 -9.31
CA TYR A 193 -1.03 3.56 -10.59
C TYR A 193 -2.14 4.58 -10.38
N SER A 194 -1.92 5.83 -10.76
CA SER A 194 -2.94 6.87 -10.69
C SER A 194 -3.59 7.09 -12.06
N LEU A 195 -4.91 7.09 -12.07
CA LEU A 195 -5.73 7.51 -13.19
C LEU A 195 -6.36 8.85 -12.82
N ALA A 196 -5.82 9.92 -13.40
CA ALA A 196 -6.34 11.26 -13.18
C ALA A 196 -7.69 11.43 -13.89
N VAL A 197 -8.66 11.99 -13.18
CA VAL A 197 -9.97 12.35 -13.66
C VAL A 197 -10.14 13.86 -13.51
N GLY A 198 -10.85 14.50 -14.43
CA GLY A 198 -11.09 15.94 -14.41
C GLY A 198 -10.46 16.68 -15.59
N ASP A 199 -10.75 17.97 -15.67
CA ASP A 199 -10.25 18.84 -16.72
C ASP A 199 -8.79 19.21 -16.45
N THR A 200 -7.90 18.90 -17.40
CA THR A 200 -6.48 19.26 -17.35
C THR A 200 -6.21 20.65 -17.91
N THR A 201 -7.22 21.37 -18.36
CA THR A 201 -7.06 22.74 -18.86
C THR A 201 -6.77 23.69 -17.70
N LEU A 202 -5.67 24.44 -17.83
CA LEU A 202 -5.32 25.47 -16.85
C LEU A 202 -6.38 26.57 -16.88
N LYS A 203 -7.25 26.59 -15.88
CA LYS A 203 -8.22 27.69 -15.72
C LYS A 203 -7.48 28.95 -15.34
N LYS A 204 -7.98 30.09 -15.89
CA LYS A 204 -7.49 31.40 -15.49
C LYS A 204 -7.97 31.63 -14.05
N ASP A 205 -7.06 31.73 -13.14
CA ASP A 205 -7.35 32.01 -11.75
C ASP A 205 -6.42 33.10 -11.22
N GLN A 206 -6.93 33.87 -10.28
CA GLN A 206 -6.19 34.94 -9.60
C GLN A 206 -6.34 34.76 -8.11
N LEU A 207 -5.22 34.57 -7.42
CA LEU A 207 -5.16 34.33 -6.00
C LEU A 207 -4.33 35.43 -5.33
N ILE A 208 -4.86 36.04 -4.27
CA ILE A 208 -4.08 36.89 -3.37
C ILE A 208 -3.28 35.98 -2.45
N LYS A 209 -1.94 35.94 -2.61
CA LYS A 209 -1.05 35.13 -1.82
C LYS A 209 -0.71 35.73 -0.47
N HIS A 210 -0.42 37.02 -0.49
CA HIS A 210 0.06 37.74 0.70
C HIS A 210 -0.37 39.19 0.66
N ILE A 211 -0.69 39.74 1.81
CA ILE A 211 -0.95 41.15 2.00
C ILE A 211 -0.04 41.63 3.14
N ALA A 212 0.91 42.51 2.80
CA ALA A 212 1.76 43.15 3.79
C ALA A 212 1.27 44.59 4.05
N TYR A 213 1.07 44.93 5.29
CA TYR A 213 0.62 46.24 5.71
C TYR A 213 1.20 46.59 7.08
N ASN A 214 1.20 47.89 7.43
CA ASN A 214 1.59 48.33 8.76
C ASN A 214 0.44 48.15 9.76
N ASP A 215 0.70 47.50 10.89
CA ASP A 215 -0.29 47.29 11.97
C ASP A 215 -0.73 48.61 12.63
N LEU A 216 0.09 49.64 12.53
CA LEU A 216 -0.17 50.97 13.10
C LEU A 216 -0.21 51.99 11.98
N THR A 217 -1.37 52.64 11.82
CA THR A 217 -1.57 53.74 10.88
C THR A 217 -2.23 54.90 11.60
N PHE A 218 -1.87 56.11 11.20
CA PHE A 218 -2.47 57.35 11.74
C PHE A 218 -3.46 57.92 10.72
N LEU A 219 -4.48 58.58 11.26
CA LEU A 219 -5.49 59.23 10.44
C LEU A 219 -4.84 60.29 9.52
N ASN A 220 -5.20 60.29 8.26
CA ASN A 220 -4.67 61.14 7.18
C ASN A 220 -3.19 60.90 6.80
N ASN A 221 -2.58 59.83 7.28
CA ASN A 221 -1.25 59.41 6.80
C ASN A 221 -1.37 58.37 5.69
N GLU A 222 -0.43 58.44 4.76
CA GLU A 222 -0.25 57.37 3.76
C GLU A 222 0.51 56.24 4.39
N PHE A 223 0.08 55.02 4.10
CA PHE A 223 0.78 53.80 4.52
C PHE A 223 0.94 52.82 3.33
N PRO A 224 2.07 52.11 3.30
CA PRO A 224 2.30 51.14 2.24
C PRO A 224 1.38 49.92 2.44
N LEU A 225 0.76 49.50 1.35
CA LEU A 225 0.00 48.22 1.24
C LEU A 225 0.58 47.45 0.07
N GLU A 226 1.17 46.31 0.35
CA GLU A 226 1.73 45.43 -0.65
C GLU A 226 0.82 44.20 -0.80
N ILE A 227 0.38 43.90 -1.99
CA ILE A 227 -0.51 42.78 -2.29
C ILE A 227 0.16 41.91 -3.35
N ASP A 228 0.49 40.67 -2.99
CA ASP A 228 1.00 39.67 -3.89
C ASP A 228 -0.15 38.92 -4.55
N ILE A 229 -0.31 39.09 -5.86
CA ILE A 229 -1.33 38.40 -6.66
C ILE A 229 -0.65 37.37 -7.56
N GLU A 230 -1.02 36.10 -7.42
CA GLU A 230 -0.67 35.06 -8.39
C GLU A 230 -1.76 34.92 -9.43
N SER A 231 -1.38 34.98 -10.69
CA SER A 231 -2.29 34.80 -11.82
C SER A 231 -1.85 33.59 -12.65
N LEU A 232 -2.71 32.59 -12.78
CA LEU A 232 -2.51 31.45 -13.66
C LEU A 232 -3.22 31.70 -15.01
N PRO A 233 -2.61 31.39 -16.16
CA PRO A 233 -1.35 30.69 -16.42
C PRO A 233 -0.11 31.60 -16.53
N LEU A 234 -0.22 32.88 -16.22
CA LEU A 234 0.90 33.81 -16.28
C LEU A 234 1.73 33.67 -15.00
N LYS A 235 2.98 33.24 -15.15
CA LYS A 235 3.96 33.22 -14.07
C LYS A 235 4.14 34.64 -13.53
N TYR A 236 3.68 34.87 -12.29
CA TYR A 236 3.97 36.03 -11.45
C TYR A 236 3.70 37.41 -12.08
N ALA A 237 2.53 37.96 -11.82
CA ALA A 237 2.33 39.38 -11.82
C ALA A 237 2.23 39.82 -10.35
N SER A 238 3.32 40.28 -9.75
CA SER A 238 3.25 41.03 -8.49
C SER A 238 2.79 42.45 -8.80
N ILE A 239 1.60 42.81 -8.34
CA ILE A 239 1.13 44.19 -8.38
C ILE A 239 1.35 44.75 -6.99
N SER A 240 2.41 45.53 -6.80
CA SER A 240 2.59 46.33 -5.58
C SER A 240 1.77 47.64 -5.72
N LEU A 241 0.71 47.73 -4.94
CA LEU A 241 0.04 49.01 -4.71
C LEU A 241 0.78 49.77 -3.60
N SER A 242 1.57 50.76 -3.99
CA SER A 242 2.50 51.41 -3.06
C SER A 242 1.87 52.42 -2.09
N THR A 243 0.57 52.76 -2.22
CA THR A 243 -0.03 53.79 -1.37
C THR A 243 -1.54 53.59 -1.19
N ALA A 244 -1.96 53.35 0.06
CA ALA A 244 -3.36 53.45 0.46
C ALA A 244 -3.56 54.64 1.41
N VAL A 245 -4.55 55.45 1.17
CA VAL A 245 -4.94 56.56 2.03
C VAL A 245 -6.22 56.21 2.77
N LEU A 246 -6.15 56.06 4.07
CA LEU A 246 -7.34 55.91 4.92
C LEU A 246 -8.06 57.24 5.02
N LYS A 247 -9.11 57.42 4.23
CA LYS A 247 -10.07 58.52 4.41
C LYS A 247 -11.12 58.13 5.41
N SER A 248 -11.39 58.98 6.39
CA SER A 248 -12.49 58.76 7.31
C SER A 248 -13.81 58.70 6.54
N VAL A 249 -14.48 57.55 6.56
CA VAL A 249 -15.86 57.45 6.15
C VAL A 249 -16.71 57.92 7.32
N THR A 250 -17.05 59.19 7.33
CA THR A 250 -18.13 59.71 8.19
C THR A 250 -19.43 59.17 7.62
N SER A 251 -19.99 58.13 8.25
CA SER A 251 -21.38 57.77 8.00
C SER A 251 -22.23 58.87 8.58
N ALA A 252 -22.82 59.69 7.73
CA ALA A 252 -23.97 60.52 8.10
C ALA A 252 -25.13 59.58 8.35
N ALA A 253 -25.40 59.28 9.62
CA ALA A 253 -26.67 58.72 10.03
C ALA A 253 -27.66 59.89 10.06
N THR A 254 -28.62 59.90 9.16
CA THR A 254 -29.91 60.57 9.28
C THR A 254 -30.97 59.52 9.16
#